data_a9129a80f6a6a6cbffb54dd9c346edb2
#
_entry.id   a9129a80f6a6a6cbffb54dd9c346edb2
#
_cell.length_a   1.000
_cell.length_b   1.000
_cell.length_c   1.000
_cell.angle_alpha   90.00
_cell.angle_beta   90.00
_cell.angle_gamma   90.00
#
_symmetry.space_group_name_H-M   'P 1'
#
loop_
_entity.id
_entity.type
_entity.pdbx_description
1 polymer ?
#
loop_
_entity_poly.entity_id
_entity_poly.type
_entity_poly.pdbx_seq_one_letter_code
_entity_poly.pdbx_strand_id
1 'polypeptide(L)'
;MNKAILITGIAGTGKSAVCDELAKLGHKAFGIEDIDGLFTMVHKKTGKPFKDYDNDNLEKVKQADWVCDKKKLQRLMSKNSNGLVFYNGTAANLDDLLPLFDKIFLLKVSQRVLRERLSTRTSNDFARTAEVQKWVFSRKTQWENHLIKKGAIAIDASRSLNEIASDIIKRSKSSQ
;
A
#
# COMPACT_ATOMS: atom_id res chain seq x y z
N MET A 1 2.06 -23.41 7.82
CA MET A 1 2.15 -22.16 8.62
C MET A 1 1.34 -21.09 7.91
N ASN A 2 0.32 -20.56 8.56
CA ASN A 2 -0.53 -19.53 7.99
C ASN A 2 0.05 -18.16 8.35
N LYS A 3 0.35 -17.34 7.35
CA LYS A 3 0.88 -15.98 7.57
C LYS A 3 0.20 -14.99 6.63
N ALA A 4 -0.27 -13.89 7.21
CA ALA A 4 -0.79 -12.74 6.48
C ALA A 4 0.31 -11.67 6.38
N ILE A 5 0.69 -11.31 5.18
CA ILE A 5 1.79 -10.38 4.89
C ILE A 5 1.24 -9.12 4.26
N LEU A 6 1.53 -7.98 4.84
CA LEU A 6 1.22 -6.68 4.23
C LEU A 6 2.41 -6.19 3.39
N ILE A 7 2.12 -5.74 2.17
CA ILE A 7 3.06 -5.00 1.32
C ILE A 7 2.50 -3.60 1.14
N THR A 8 3.21 -2.61 1.63
CA THR A 8 2.76 -1.22 1.59
C THR A 8 3.85 -0.28 1.04
N GLY A 9 3.48 0.94 0.77
CA GLY A 9 4.34 1.98 0.22
C GLY A 9 3.49 3.12 -0.35
N ILE A 10 4.06 4.29 -0.51
CA ILE A 10 3.33 5.42 -1.12
C ILE A 10 3.00 5.14 -2.60
N ALA A 11 2.17 5.99 -3.19
CA ALA A 11 1.86 5.92 -4.62
C ALA A 11 3.14 5.91 -5.48
N GLY A 12 3.20 5.04 -6.48
CA GLY A 12 4.35 4.90 -7.39
C GLY A 12 5.46 3.95 -6.93
N THR A 13 5.41 3.37 -5.74
CA THR A 13 6.44 2.43 -5.25
C THR A 13 6.41 1.06 -5.93
N GLY A 14 5.32 0.72 -6.66
CA GLY A 14 5.21 -0.55 -7.39
C GLY A 14 4.45 -1.65 -6.66
N LYS A 15 3.64 -1.32 -5.65
CA LYS A 15 2.82 -2.28 -4.89
C LYS A 15 2.04 -3.26 -5.77
N SER A 16 1.28 -2.75 -6.74
CA SER A 16 0.44 -3.58 -7.62
C SER A 16 1.30 -4.51 -8.47
N ALA A 17 2.40 -4.01 -9.05
CA ALA A 17 3.30 -4.82 -9.85
C ALA A 17 3.97 -5.96 -9.04
N VAL A 18 4.33 -5.70 -7.79
CA VAL A 18 4.85 -6.73 -6.87
C VAL A 18 3.76 -7.75 -6.52
N CYS A 19 2.51 -7.29 -6.32
CA CYS A 19 1.37 -8.17 -6.08
C CYS A 19 1.14 -9.13 -7.27
N ASP A 20 1.14 -8.59 -8.48
CA ASP A 20 0.99 -9.38 -9.72
C ASP A 20 2.13 -10.39 -9.89
N GLU A 21 3.37 -10.01 -9.56
CA GLU A 21 4.52 -10.91 -9.63
C GLU A 21 4.42 -12.05 -8.61
N LEU A 22 3.99 -11.76 -7.38
CA LEU A 22 3.72 -12.79 -6.36
C LEU A 22 2.63 -13.76 -6.80
N ALA A 23 1.58 -13.27 -7.47
CA ALA A 23 0.52 -14.11 -8.03
C ALA A 23 1.05 -15.01 -9.15
N LYS A 24 1.90 -14.50 -10.06
CA LYS A 24 2.58 -15.30 -11.11
C LYS A 24 3.46 -16.38 -10.52
N LEU A 25 4.07 -16.14 -9.37
CA LEU A 25 4.87 -17.12 -8.63
C LEU A 25 4.02 -18.14 -7.84
N GLY A 26 2.70 -18.13 -8.01
CA GLY A 26 1.76 -19.10 -7.43
C GLY A 26 1.31 -18.78 -6.01
N HIS A 27 1.55 -17.58 -5.51
CA HIS A 27 1.09 -17.13 -4.19
C HIS A 27 -0.29 -16.47 -4.26
N LYS A 28 -1.07 -16.60 -3.18
CA LYS A 28 -2.27 -15.78 -2.99
C LYS A 28 -1.84 -14.35 -2.70
N ALA A 29 -2.18 -13.43 -3.59
CA ALA A 29 -1.86 -12.01 -3.47
C ALA A 29 -3.08 -11.15 -3.84
N PHE A 30 -3.40 -10.18 -3.00
CA PHE A 30 -4.58 -9.34 -3.13
C PHE A 30 -4.22 -7.86 -3.13
N GLY A 31 -4.60 -7.12 -4.18
CA GLY A 31 -4.65 -5.67 -4.20
C GLY A 31 -5.87 -5.21 -3.40
N ILE A 32 -5.71 -4.93 -2.11
CA ILE A 32 -6.86 -4.64 -1.25
C ILE A 32 -7.53 -3.30 -1.59
N GLU A 33 -6.81 -2.36 -2.17
CA GLU A 33 -7.35 -1.07 -2.61
C GLU A 33 -8.30 -1.20 -3.81
N ASP A 34 -8.18 -2.29 -4.58
CA ASP A 34 -9.00 -2.57 -5.77
C ASP A 34 -10.25 -3.41 -5.47
N ILE A 35 -10.44 -3.84 -4.22
CA ILE A 35 -11.59 -4.64 -3.81
C ILE A 35 -12.78 -3.72 -3.56
N ASP A 36 -13.83 -3.91 -4.35
CA ASP A 36 -15.04 -3.10 -4.28
C ASP A 36 -15.65 -3.05 -2.87
N GLY A 37 -15.93 -1.85 -2.42
CA GLY A 37 -16.53 -1.57 -1.12
C GLY A 37 -15.64 -1.87 0.10
N LEU A 38 -14.34 -2.21 -0.10
CA LEU A 38 -13.41 -2.39 1.02
C LEU A 38 -12.86 -1.04 1.50
N PHE A 39 -12.70 -0.08 0.61
CA PHE A 39 -12.22 1.26 0.92
C PHE A 39 -13.26 2.33 0.63
N THR A 40 -13.16 3.44 1.34
CA THR A 40 -13.98 4.62 1.12
C THR A 40 -13.15 5.89 1.27
N MET A 41 -13.30 6.81 0.31
CA MET A 41 -12.76 8.16 0.44
C MET A 41 -13.67 8.97 1.36
N VAL A 42 -13.12 9.50 2.43
CA VAL A 42 -13.87 10.25 3.45
C VAL A 42 -13.25 11.61 3.71
N HIS A 43 -14.04 12.55 4.20
CA HIS A 43 -13.54 13.82 4.74
C HIS A 43 -12.84 13.58 6.08
N LYS A 44 -11.58 14.00 6.22
CA LYS A 44 -10.80 13.88 7.47
C LYS A 44 -11.51 14.38 8.71
N LYS A 45 -12.18 15.54 8.59
CA LYS A 45 -12.82 16.18 9.75
C LYS A 45 -14.11 15.50 10.18
N THR A 46 -14.85 14.91 9.27
CA THR A 46 -16.23 14.41 9.54
C THR A 46 -16.35 12.90 9.45
N GLY A 47 -15.39 12.21 8.82
CA GLY A 47 -15.47 10.78 8.51
C GLY A 47 -16.56 10.40 7.51
N LYS A 48 -17.30 11.37 6.95
CA LYS A 48 -18.36 11.11 5.97
C LYS A 48 -17.78 10.90 4.57
N PRO A 49 -18.45 10.11 3.70
CA PRO A 49 -18.01 9.92 2.32
C PRO A 49 -17.78 11.24 1.58
N PHE A 50 -16.65 11.35 0.90
CA PHE A 50 -16.26 12.53 0.14
C PHE A 50 -16.68 12.38 -1.33
N LYS A 51 -17.94 12.70 -1.63
CA LYS A 51 -18.57 12.44 -2.95
C LYS A 51 -17.94 13.22 -4.10
N ASP A 52 -17.48 14.45 -3.85
CA ASP A 52 -16.88 15.34 -4.84
C ASP A 52 -15.34 15.38 -4.74
N TYR A 53 -14.74 14.29 -4.23
CA TYR A 53 -13.29 14.11 -4.20
C TYR A 53 -12.68 14.16 -5.61
N ASP A 54 -11.50 14.75 -5.69
CA ASP A 54 -10.77 14.94 -6.95
C ASP A 54 -9.26 14.78 -6.69
N ASN A 55 -8.64 13.82 -7.35
CA ASN A 55 -7.22 13.49 -7.24
C ASN A 55 -6.27 14.60 -7.70
N ASP A 56 -6.73 15.48 -8.59
CA ASP A 56 -5.94 16.55 -9.17
C ASP A 56 -6.07 17.86 -8.38
N ASN A 57 -7.02 17.94 -7.46
CA ASN A 57 -7.23 19.11 -6.61
C ASN A 57 -6.53 18.94 -5.25
N LEU A 58 -5.41 19.65 -5.06
CA LEU A 58 -4.59 19.55 -3.85
C LEU A 58 -5.38 19.83 -2.55
N GLU A 59 -6.29 20.79 -2.55
CA GLU A 59 -7.08 21.13 -1.35
C GLU A 59 -8.05 20.00 -0.99
N LYS A 60 -8.67 19.35 -1.98
CA LYS A 60 -9.51 18.16 -1.76
C LYS A 60 -8.65 16.98 -1.28
N VAL A 61 -7.48 16.76 -1.87
CA VAL A 61 -6.53 15.71 -1.44
C VAL A 61 -6.11 15.90 0.01
N LYS A 62 -5.80 17.10 0.44
CA LYS A 62 -5.44 17.40 1.84
C LYS A 62 -6.57 17.12 2.84
N GLN A 63 -7.81 17.26 2.41
CA GLN A 63 -9.03 17.09 3.23
C GLN A 63 -9.56 15.65 3.22
N ALA A 64 -8.97 14.78 2.43
CA ALA A 64 -9.44 13.42 2.21
C ALA A 64 -8.58 12.38 2.94
N ASP A 65 -9.24 11.32 3.38
CA ASP A 65 -8.63 10.08 3.85
C ASP A 65 -9.19 8.89 3.09
N TRP A 66 -8.29 8.05 2.56
CA TRP A 66 -8.60 6.76 1.96
C TRP A 66 -8.62 5.71 3.05
N VAL A 67 -9.80 5.30 3.50
CA VAL A 67 -9.99 4.50 4.72
C VAL A 67 -10.44 3.09 4.37
N CYS A 68 -9.73 2.10 4.91
CA CYS A 68 -10.07 0.69 4.81
C CYS A 68 -11.08 0.28 5.88
N ASP A 69 -12.14 -0.45 5.50
CA ASP A 69 -13.05 -1.10 6.44
C ASP A 69 -12.35 -2.32 7.09
N LYS A 70 -11.86 -2.13 8.31
CA LYS A 70 -11.13 -3.16 9.06
C LYS A 70 -11.92 -4.47 9.21
N LYS A 71 -13.24 -4.38 9.45
CA LYS A 71 -14.08 -5.58 9.63
C LYS A 71 -14.24 -6.36 8.33
N LYS A 72 -14.40 -5.67 7.20
CA LYS A 72 -14.44 -6.32 5.89
C LYS A 72 -13.09 -6.93 5.54
N LEU A 73 -11.98 -6.23 5.82
CA LEU A 73 -10.63 -6.77 5.64
C LEU A 73 -10.42 -8.06 6.47
N GLN A 74 -10.80 -8.06 7.74
CA GLN A 74 -10.72 -9.26 8.58
C GLN A 74 -11.53 -10.43 8.02
N ARG A 75 -12.73 -10.18 7.49
CA ARG A 75 -13.55 -11.22 6.83
C ARG A 75 -12.88 -11.76 5.56
N LEU A 76 -12.24 -10.90 4.77
CA LEU A 76 -11.47 -11.31 3.59
C LEU A 76 -10.30 -12.20 4.01
N MET A 77 -9.54 -11.78 5.02
CA MET A 77 -8.38 -12.51 5.53
C MET A 77 -8.77 -13.88 6.10
N SER A 78 -9.86 -13.97 6.86
CA SER A 78 -10.32 -15.25 7.43
C SER A 78 -10.72 -16.27 6.37
N LYS A 79 -11.29 -15.82 5.25
CA LYS A 79 -11.62 -16.68 4.10
C LYS A 79 -10.38 -17.17 3.33
N ASN A 80 -9.25 -16.50 3.50
CA ASN A 80 -8.01 -16.73 2.75
C ASN A 80 -6.82 -17.10 3.67
N SER A 81 -7.07 -17.68 4.84
CA SER A 81 -6.06 -17.89 5.88
C SER A 81 -5.09 -19.05 5.65
N ASN A 82 -5.21 -19.79 4.55
CA ASN A 82 -4.37 -20.97 4.31
C ASN A 82 -3.05 -20.60 3.61
N GLY A 83 -1.94 -20.89 4.27
CA GLY A 83 -0.60 -20.71 3.75
C GLY A 83 -0.07 -19.27 3.89
N LEU A 84 0.79 -18.89 2.98
CA LEU A 84 1.38 -17.55 2.89
C LEU A 84 0.51 -16.68 1.98
N VAL A 85 -0.11 -15.65 2.52
CA VAL A 85 -1.02 -14.77 1.79
C VAL A 85 -0.52 -13.33 1.85
N PHE A 86 -0.44 -12.68 0.70
CA PHE A 86 0.02 -11.30 0.57
C PHE A 86 -1.16 -10.36 0.35
N TYR A 87 -1.15 -9.25 1.07
CA TYR A 87 -2.10 -8.17 0.94
C TYR A 87 -1.34 -6.89 0.61
N ASN A 88 -1.72 -6.24 -0.47
CA ASN A 88 -1.00 -5.07 -0.94
C ASN A 88 -1.92 -3.85 -0.90
N GLY A 89 -1.46 -2.78 -0.28
CA GLY A 89 -2.20 -1.52 -0.23
C GLY A 89 -1.68 -0.57 0.82
N THR A 90 -2.32 0.61 0.87
CA THR A 90 -2.11 1.61 1.91
C THR A 90 -3.46 2.23 2.30
N ALA A 91 -3.54 2.80 3.50
CA ALA A 91 -4.76 3.41 4.02
C ALA A 91 -4.41 4.56 4.96
N ALA A 92 -5.30 5.53 5.11
CA ALA A 92 -5.14 6.57 6.12
C ALA A 92 -5.18 6.01 7.55
N ASN A 93 -5.99 4.95 7.76
CA ASN A 93 -6.07 4.22 9.03
C ASN A 93 -5.15 2.99 9.10
N LEU A 94 -4.00 3.03 8.41
CA LEU A 94 -3.09 1.89 8.30
C LEU A 94 -2.64 1.37 9.68
N ASP A 95 -2.39 2.25 10.64
CA ASP A 95 -1.98 1.88 12.00
C ASP A 95 -2.98 0.94 12.69
N ASP A 96 -4.28 1.10 12.43
CA ASP A 96 -5.33 0.23 12.96
C ASP A 96 -5.32 -1.17 12.30
N LEU A 97 -4.75 -1.25 11.10
CA LEU A 97 -4.69 -2.48 10.30
C LEU A 97 -3.42 -3.29 10.55
N LEU A 98 -2.30 -2.64 10.92
CA LEU A 98 -1.00 -3.31 11.11
C LEU A 98 -1.08 -4.56 12.00
N PRO A 99 -1.85 -4.55 13.13
CA PRO A 99 -1.96 -5.73 14.00
C PRO A 99 -2.63 -6.96 13.36
N LEU A 100 -3.22 -6.82 12.17
CA LEU A 100 -3.81 -7.94 11.43
C LEU A 100 -2.79 -8.77 10.67
N PHE A 101 -1.55 -8.28 10.54
CA PHE A 101 -0.52 -8.88 9.70
C PHE A 101 0.64 -9.42 10.54
N ASP A 102 1.15 -10.59 10.14
CA ASP A 102 2.30 -11.22 10.78
C ASP A 102 3.62 -10.52 10.42
N LYS A 103 3.70 -9.96 9.20
CA LYS A 103 4.83 -9.15 8.74
C LYS A 103 4.37 -8.04 7.83
N ILE A 104 5.14 -6.96 7.82
CA ILE A 104 4.89 -5.78 7.02
C ILE A 104 6.14 -5.47 6.21
N PHE A 105 6.00 -5.40 4.89
CA PHE A 105 7.05 -4.95 3.99
C PHE A 105 6.73 -3.56 3.45
N LEU A 106 7.66 -2.65 3.60
CA LEU A 106 7.56 -1.28 3.12
C LEU A 106 8.43 -1.11 1.86
N LEU A 107 7.78 -0.97 0.71
CA LEU A 107 8.46 -0.68 -0.55
C LEU A 107 8.96 0.76 -0.57
N LYS A 108 10.27 0.93 -0.76
CA LYS A 108 10.92 2.24 -0.81
C LYS A 108 11.65 2.44 -2.13
N VAL A 109 11.52 3.64 -2.69
CA VAL A 109 12.32 4.12 -3.81
C VAL A 109 12.67 5.59 -3.62
N SER A 110 13.64 6.11 -4.36
CA SER A 110 13.98 7.53 -4.35
C SER A 110 12.85 8.39 -4.91
N GLN A 111 12.80 9.67 -4.53
CA GLN A 111 11.82 10.61 -5.11
C GLN A 111 11.97 10.76 -6.62
N ARG A 112 13.18 10.63 -7.16
CA ARG A 112 13.44 10.66 -8.60
C ARG A 112 12.69 9.52 -9.31
N VAL A 113 12.84 8.30 -8.82
CA VAL A 113 12.15 7.11 -9.36
C VAL A 113 10.63 7.23 -9.23
N LEU A 114 10.14 7.75 -8.09
CA LEU A 114 8.70 7.98 -7.91
C LEU A 114 8.15 8.97 -8.94
N ARG A 115 8.84 10.10 -9.14
CA ARG A 115 8.41 11.12 -10.10
C ARG A 115 8.34 10.55 -11.51
N GLU A 116 9.36 9.80 -11.92
CA GLU A 116 9.38 9.12 -13.21
C GLU A 116 8.21 8.15 -13.37
N ARG A 117 8.01 7.26 -12.40
CA ARG A 117 6.91 6.29 -12.42
C ARG A 117 5.53 6.93 -12.39
N LEU A 118 5.34 8.00 -11.62
CA LEU A 118 4.04 8.70 -11.55
C LEU A 118 3.72 9.47 -12.83
N SER A 119 4.73 10.01 -13.53
CA SER A 119 4.53 10.73 -14.80
C SER A 119 4.18 9.81 -15.97
N THR A 120 4.58 8.54 -15.92
CA THR A 120 4.36 7.56 -17.00
C THR A 120 3.22 6.60 -16.74
N ARG A 121 2.70 6.56 -15.51
CA ARG A 121 1.68 5.62 -15.07
C ARG A 121 0.31 5.92 -15.71
N THR A 122 -0.37 4.87 -16.18
CA THR A 122 -1.72 4.93 -16.76
C THR A 122 -2.80 4.27 -15.90
N SER A 123 -2.39 3.40 -14.95
CA SER A 123 -3.29 2.53 -14.17
C SER A 123 -4.03 3.21 -13.02
N ASN A 124 -3.59 4.38 -12.58
CA ASN A 124 -4.17 5.12 -11.46
C ASN A 124 -3.85 6.61 -11.63
N ASP A 125 -4.80 7.48 -11.37
CA ASP A 125 -4.73 8.93 -11.60
C ASP A 125 -4.28 9.75 -10.37
N PHE A 126 -4.12 9.14 -9.20
CA PHE A 126 -3.63 9.85 -8.00
C PHE A 126 -2.20 10.33 -8.14
N ALA A 127 -1.94 11.56 -7.72
CA ALA A 127 -0.63 12.22 -7.78
C ALA A 127 -0.08 12.43 -9.21
N ARG A 128 -0.93 12.75 -10.17
CA ARG A 128 -0.53 13.15 -11.52
C ARG A 128 -0.04 14.60 -11.58
N THR A 129 -0.64 15.50 -10.80
CA THR A 129 -0.26 16.91 -10.79
C THR A 129 1.01 17.14 -9.98
N ALA A 130 1.83 18.13 -10.39
CA ALA A 130 3.08 18.47 -9.71
C ALA A 130 2.85 18.90 -8.24
N GLU A 131 1.74 19.58 -7.97
CA GLU A 131 1.38 20.06 -6.64
C GLU A 131 1.05 18.89 -5.70
N VAL A 132 0.23 17.92 -6.15
CA VAL A 132 -0.09 16.73 -5.37
C VAL A 132 1.16 15.87 -5.17
N GLN A 133 2.01 15.70 -6.19
CA GLN A 133 3.29 15.00 -6.04
C GLN A 133 4.18 15.65 -4.98
N LYS A 134 4.35 16.97 -5.03
CA LYS A 134 5.15 17.72 -4.06
C LYS A 134 4.63 17.50 -2.63
N TRP A 135 3.32 17.52 -2.46
CA TRP A 135 2.70 17.29 -1.16
C TRP A 135 2.91 15.84 -0.67
N VAL A 136 2.73 14.83 -1.53
CA VAL A 136 2.99 13.42 -1.20
C VAL A 136 4.46 13.22 -0.82
N PHE A 137 5.40 13.78 -1.58
CA PHE A 137 6.83 13.62 -1.34
C PHE A 137 7.30 14.32 -0.07
N SER A 138 6.70 15.46 0.28
CA SER A 138 7.04 16.15 1.54
C SER A 138 6.74 15.33 2.79
N ARG A 139 5.81 14.38 2.70
CA ARG A 139 5.38 13.51 3.81
C ARG A 139 6.03 12.12 3.79
N LYS A 140 6.66 11.75 2.69
CA LYS A 140 7.23 10.41 2.44
C LYS A 140 8.15 9.94 3.56
N THR A 141 9.17 10.70 3.87
CA THR A 141 10.20 10.29 4.84
C THR A 141 9.63 10.10 6.24
N GLN A 142 8.77 11.03 6.67
CA GLN A 142 8.12 10.93 7.98
C GLN A 142 7.22 9.68 8.07
N TRP A 143 6.42 9.43 7.04
CA TRP A 143 5.52 8.28 6.98
C TRP A 143 6.29 6.95 6.92
N GLU A 144 7.33 6.85 6.09
CA GLU A 144 8.18 5.66 6.00
C GLU A 144 8.87 5.36 7.34
N ASN A 145 9.44 6.39 7.99
CA ASN A 145 10.08 6.24 9.29
C ASN A 145 9.09 5.81 10.38
N HIS A 146 7.85 6.31 10.33
CA HIS A 146 6.79 5.89 11.22
C HIS A 146 6.51 4.39 11.09
N LEU A 147 6.35 3.88 9.86
CA LEU A 147 6.13 2.45 9.62
C LEU A 147 7.32 1.57 10.03
N ILE A 148 8.55 2.03 9.80
CA ILE A 148 9.76 1.32 10.25
C ILE A 148 9.77 1.20 11.77
N LYS A 149 9.43 2.27 12.50
CA LYS A 149 9.29 2.24 13.97
C LYS A 149 8.19 1.28 14.43
N LYS A 150 7.18 1.03 13.61
CA LYS A 150 6.11 0.04 13.85
C LYS A 150 6.50 -1.39 13.44
N GLY A 151 7.73 -1.62 13.03
CA GLY A 151 8.24 -2.95 12.68
C GLY A 151 8.18 -3.30 11.19
N ALA A 152 7.87 -2.35 10.31
CA ALA A 152 7.90 -2.60 8.88
C ALA A 152 9.34 -2.83 8.38
N ILE A 153 9.52 -3.86 7.56
CA ILE A 153 10.78 -4.23 6.93
C ILE A 153 10.91 -3.46 5.60
N ALA A 154 11.92 -2.60 5.51
CA ALA A 154 12.16 -1.83 4.29
C ALA A 154 12.67 -2.74 3.16
N ILE A 155 12.10 -2.58 1.97
CA ILE A 155 12.49 -3.25 0.74
C ILE A 155 12.85 -2.19 -0.30
N ASP A 156 14.05 -2.29 -0.86
CA ASP A 156 14.44 -1.48 -2.01
C ASP A 156 13.64 -1.94 -3.25
N ALA A 157 12.69 -1.10 -3.66
CA ALA A 157 11.82 -1.36 -4.80
C ALA A 157 12.34 -0.74 -6.12
N SER A 158 13.63 -0.40 -6.19
CA SER A 158 14.32 -0.04 -7.45
C SER A 158 14.84 -1.25 -8.22
N ARG A 159 14.91 -2.42 -7.56
CA ARG A 159 15.33 -3.70 -8.15
C ARG A 159 14.27 -4.26 -9.12
N SER A 160 14.58 -5.36 -9.79
CA SER A 160 13.61 -6.08 -10.63
C SER A 160 12.46 -6.67 -9.79
N LEU A 161 11.27 -6.81 -10.38
CA LEU A 161 10.09 -7.35 -9.69
C LEU A 161 10.33 -8.75 -9.13
N ASN A 162 11.04 -9.61 -9.89
CA ASN A 162 11.36 -10.96 -9.48
C ASN A 162 12.26 -10.96 -8.23
N GLU A 163 13.30 -10.12 -8.17
CA GLU A 163 14.17 -10.00 -7.00
C GLU A 163 13.41 -9.49 -5.78
N ILE A 164 12.53 -8.51 -5.95
CA ILE A 164 11.70 -7.97 -4.87
C ILE A 164 10.75 -9.06 -4.34
N ALA A 165 10.02 -9.73 -5.23
CA ALA A 165 9.07 -10.78 -4.86
C ALA A 165 9.79 -11.95 -4.16
N SER A 166 10.93 -12.40 -4.69
CA SER A 166 11.74 -13.48 -4.11
C SER A 166 12.26 -13.12 -2.71
N ASP A 167 12.73 -11.88 -2.52
CA ASP A 167 13.20 -11.38 -1.21
C ASP A 167 12.05 -11.34 -0.19
N ILE A 168 10.88 -10.83 -0.59
CA ILE A 168 9.67 -10.80 0.25
C ILE A 168 9.26 -12.23 0.64
N ILE A 169 9.18 -13.17 -0.30
CA ILE A 169 8.82 -14.57 -0.04
C ILE A 169 9.80 -15.20 0.95
N LYS A 170 11.10 -15.04 0.71
CA LYS A 170 12.16 -15.58 1.58
C LYS A 170 12.02 -15.05 3.01
N ARG A 171 11.92 -13.74 3.18
CA ARG A 171 11.80 -13.11 4.51
C ARG A 171 10.45 -13.39 5.18
N SER A 172 9.39 -13.66 4.40
CA SER A 172 8.09 -14.05 4.97
C SER A 172 8.13 -15.44 5.61
N LYS A 173 8.96 -16.35 5.10
CA LYS A 173 9.12 -17.72 5.61
C LYS A 173 10.04 -17.79 6.83
N SER A 174 11.02 -16.91 6.96
CA SER A 174 11.92 -16.90 8.13
C SER A 174 11.14 -16.60 9.41
N SER A 175 11.42 -17.35 10.47
CA SER A 175 11.06 -16.96 11.83
C SER A 175 11.92 -15.76 12.23
N GLN A 176 11.35 -14.79 12.94
CA GLN A 176 12.17 -13.78 13.61
C GLN A 176 13.00 -14.45 14.69
#